data_8a873bdbb413bbb3f2436bcd2696f4f7
#
_entry.id   8a873bdbb413bbb3f2436bcd2696f4f7
#
_cell.length_a   1.000
_cell.length_b   1.000
_cell.length_c   1.000
_cell.angle_alpha   90.00
_cell.angle_beta   90.00
_cell.angle_gamma   90.00
#
_symmetry.space_group_name_H-M   'P 1'
#
loop_
_entity.id
_entity.type
_entity.pdbx_description
1 polymer ?
#
loop_
_entity_poly.entity_id
_entity_poly.type
_entity_poly.pdbx_seq_one_letter_code
_entity_poly.pdbx_strand_id
1 'polypeptide(L)'
;MLKRIPAEWTVSYGKLTFLVRPMDFKHTGLFPEQAYNWDRLSSLVSSREERAKVLNLFGYTGAASVALSSARAFVTHVDAAKNMVERCKSNALLSSCPSDGIRYIVDDCLKFVQREIKRGNKYDGILMDPPSYGRGPGGEKWKLEEDIASLVAETAKLLSARPLFFLISSYTTGLQPTVMSNLLRACLPEGKITAEELTIPTSDRGIELPCGCSALWVKE
;
A
#
# COMPACT_ATOMS: atom_id res chain seq x y z
N MET A 1 34.22 4.22 -18.67
CA MET A 1 33.92 5.08 -17.51
C MET A 1 32.48 4.78 -17.08
N LEU A 2 32.27 4.28 -15.87
CA LEU A 2 30.91 4.16 -15.28
C LEU A 2 30.35 5.57 -15.03
N LYS A 3 29.20 5.88 -15.60
CA LYS A 3 28.54 7.17 -15.36
C LYS A 3 28.16 7.26 -13.88
N ARG A 4 28.44 8.40 -13.25
CA ARG A 4 28.06 8.67 -11.87
C ARG A 4 26.52 8.71 -11.78
N ILE A 5 25.94 7.87 -10.94
CA ILE A 5 24.50 7.86 -10.72
C ILE A 5 24.11 9.18 -10.00
N PRO A 6 23.08 9.89 -10.44
CA PRO A 6 22.57 11.07 -9.74
C PRO A 6 22.19 10.73 -8.29
N ALA A 7 22.27 11.70 -7.40
CA ALA A 7 21.82 11.53 -6.01
C ALA A 7 20.31 11.28 -5.92
N GLU A 8 19.55 11.93 -6.80
CA GLU A 8 18.10 11.76 -6.95
C GLU A 8 17.70 11.99 -8.42
N TRP A 9 16.63 11.33 -8.85
CA TRP A 9 16.01 11.57 -10.17
C TRP A 9 14.52 11.23 -10.09
N THR A 10 13.77 11.58 -11.13
CA THR A 10 12.36 11.23 -11.23
C THR A 10 12.14 10.09 -12.20
N VAL A 11 11.10 9.27 -11.93
CA VAL A 11 10.54 8.28 -12.83
C VAL A 11 9.06 8.54 -12.99
N SER A 12 8.51 8.22 -14.17
CA SER A 12 7.09 8.43 -14.44
C SER A 12 6.38 7.11 -14.71
N TYR A 13 5.13 7.03 -14.27
CA TYR A 13 4.20 5.95 -14.57
C TYR A 13 2.85 6.55 -14.96
N GLY A 14 2.48 6.48 -16.24
CA GLY A 14 1.33 7.20 -16.76
C GLY A 14 1.44 8.71 -16.49
N LYS A 15 0.51 9.25 -15.73
CA LYS A 15 0.49 10.66 -15.31
C LYS A 15 1.21 10.94 -13.99
N LEU A 16 1.67 9.89 -13.32
CA LEU A 16 2.31 9.99 -12.02
C LEU A 16 3.81 10.19 -12.17
N THR A 17 4.40 10.95 -11.27
CA THR A 17 5.84 11.21 -11.21
C THR A 17 6.34 10.97 -9.79
N PHE A 18 7.39 10.17 -9.66
CA PHE A 18 7.95 9.75 -8.38
C PHE A 18 9.43 10.13 -8.30
N LEU A 19 9.83 10.65 -7.15
CA LEU A 19 11.22 10.92 -6.82
C LEU A 19 11.88 9.63 -6.33
N VAL A 20 12.97 9.21 -6.96
CA VAL A 20 13.74 8.03 -6.58
C VAL A 20 15.20 8.39 -6.32
N ARG A 21 15.86 7.65 -5.44
CA ARG A 21 17.28 7.77 -5.12
C ARG A 21 17.84 6.44 -4.62
N PRO A 22 19.13 6.19 -4.71
CA PRO A 22 19.74 5.09 -3.98
C PRO A 22 19.50 5.29 -2.48
N MET A 23 18.96 4.28 -1.82
CA MET A 23 18.70 4.28 -0.37
C MET A 23 19.46 3.10 0.25
N ASP A 24 19.59 3.12 1.58
CA ASP A 24 20.07 1.97 2.32
C ASP A 24 19.22 0.73 2.03
N PHE A 25 19.78 -0.47 2.22
CA PHE A 25 19.11 -1.75 1.96
C PHE A 25 18.72 -2.02 0.49
N LYS A 26 19.44 -1.42 -0.48
CA LYS A 26 19.25 -1.64 -1.93
C LYS A 26 17.88 -1.20 -2.48
N HIS A 27 17.17 -0.31 -1.79
CA HIS A 27 15.92 0.27 -2.27
C HIS A 27 16.18 1.58 -3.03
N THR A 28 15.25 1.95 -3.90
CA THR A 28 15.29 3.22 -4.64
C THR A 28 14.16 4.17 -4.24
N GLY A 29 13.26 3.74 -3.36
CA GLY A 29 12.10 4.50 -2.94
C GLY A 29 10.84 4.24 -3.78
N LEU A 30 10.86 3.23 -4.64
CA LEU A 30 9.70 2.81 -5.43
C LEU A 30 9.73 1.29 -5.61
N PHE A 31 8.57 0.67 -5.59
CA PHE A 31 8.32 -0.75 -5.87
C PHE A 31 7.46 -0.84 -7.14
N PRO A 32 8.08 -0.96 -8.33
CA PRO A 32 7.39 -0.85 -9.61
C PRO A 32 6.40 -2.01 -9.87
N GLU A 33 6.62 -3.18 -9.29
CA GLU A 33 5.70 -4.32 -9.34
C GLU A 33 4.32 -4.01 -8.74
N GLN A 34 4.25 -3.05 -7.83
CA GLN A 34 2.99 -2.58 -7.23
C GLN A 34 2.14 -1.75 -8.21
N ALA A 35 2.67 -1.36 -9.36
CA ALA A 35 1.92 -0.60 -10.36
C ALA A 35 0.64 -1.34 -10.79
N TYR A 36 0.69 -2.65 -10.89
CA TYR A 36 -0.47 -3.49 -11.16
C TYR A 36 -1.59 -3.28 -10.12
N ASN A 37 -1.25 -3.23 -8.83
CA ASN A 37 -2.19 -2.95 -7.77
C ASN A 37 -2.69 -1.50 -7.81
N TRP A 38 -1.82 -0.53 -8.13
CA TRP A 38 -2.24 0.87 -8.26
C TRP A 38 -3.31 1.04 -9.32
N ASP A 39 -3.16 0.40 -10.48
CA ASP A 39 -4.14 0.47 -11.58
C ASP A 39 -5.47 -0.17 -11.20
N ARG A 40 -5.43 -1.38 -10.60
CA ARG A 40 -6.65 -2.07 -10.14
C ARG A 40 -7.42 -1.25 -9.13
N LEU A 41 -6.75 -0.77 -8.08
CA LEU A 41 -7.39 0.01 -7.02
C LEU A 41 -7.86 1.37 -7.53
N SER A 42 -7.10 2.02 -8.42
CA SER A 42 -7.51 3.28 -9.06
C SER A 42 -8.78 3.11 -9.88
N SER A 43 -8.90 2.00 -10.59
CA SER A 43 -10.12 1.67 -11.34
C SER A 43 -11.33 1.49 -10.41
N LEU A 44 -11.15 0.77 -9.28
CA LEU A 44 -12.21 0.57 -8.29
C LEU A 44 -12.68 1.88 -7.65
N VAL A 45 -11.78 2.77 -7.27
CA VAL A 45 -12.20 4.06 -6.69
C VAL A 45 -12.82 5.00 -7.71
N SER A 46 -12.36 4.96 -8.97
CA SER A 46 -12.90 5.80 -10.06
C SER A 46 -14.29 5.37 -10.51
N SER A 47 -14.67 4.11 -10.32
CA SER A 47 -16.02 3.61 -10.68
C SER A 47 -17.10 4.11 -9.72
N ARG A 48 -16.73 4.73 -8.60
CA ARG A 48 -17.67 5.25 -7.61
C ARG A 48 -17.97 6.74 -7.85
N GLU A 49 -19.22 7.13 -7.73
CA GLU A 49 -19.63 8.53 -7.83
C GLU A 49 -19.08 9.37 -6.67
N GLU A 50 -19.24 8.86 -5.44
CA GLU A 50 -18.74 9.49 -4.23
C GLU A 50 -17.24 9.29 -4.09
N ARG A 51 -16.54 10.30 -3.55
CA ARG A 51 -15.12 10.23 -3.26
C ARG A 51 -14.84 9.16 -2.20
N ALA A 52 -14.18 8.08 -2.60
CA ALA A 52 -13.87 6.98 -1.70
C ALA A 52 -12.85 7.39 -0.63
N LYS A 53 -13.08 6.97 0.61
CA LYS A 53 -12.11 7.12 1.72
C LYS A 53 -11.24 5.88 1.77
N VAL A 54 -9.94 6.04 1.58
CA VAL A 54 -8.98 4.93 1.54
C VAL A 54 -7.96 5.06 2.67
N LEU A 55 -7.68 3.95 3.34
CA LEU A 55 -6.61 3.83 4.33
C LEU A 55 -5.43 3.07 3.71
N ASN A 56 -4.26 3.69 3.68
CA ASN A 56 -3.00 3.07 3.28
C ASN A 56 -2.08 2.97 4.49
N LEU A 57 -1.87 1.75 4.98
CA LEU A 57 -0.97 1.41 6.08
C LEU A 57 0.38 0.93 5.55
N PHE A 58 1.47 1.27 6.26
CA PHE A 58 2.85 1.05 5.81
C PHE A 58 3.09 1.69 4.44
N GLY A 59 2.60 2.93 4.31
CA GLY A 59 2.46 3.59 3.02
C GLY A 59 3.78 3.97 2.34
N TYR A 60 4.93 3.85 3.05
CA TYR A 60 6.28 4.12 2.55
C TYR A 60 6.38 5.49 1.86
N THR A 61 6.94 5.57 0.66
CA THR A 61 7.06 6.81 -0.12
C THR A 61 5.76 7.25 -0.82
N GLY A 62 4.67 6.51 -0.62
CA GLY A 62 3.32 6.90 -0.98
C GLY A 62 2.89 6.64 -2.41
N ALA A 63 3.57 5.79 -3.18
CA ALA A 63 3.20 5.58 -4.58
C ALA A 63 1.73 5.16 -4.76
N ALA A 64 1.24 4.19 -3.97
CA ALA A 64 -0.17 3.81 -3.97
C ALA A 64 -1.09 4.95 -3.52
N SER A 65 -0.69 5.73 -2.49
CA SER A 65 -1.48 6.89 -2.04
C SER A 65 -1.60 7.95 -3.11
N VAL A 66 -0.53 8.21 -3.85
CA VAL A 66 -0.49 9.16 -4.98
C VAL A 66 -1.40 8.68 -6.11
N ALA A 67 -1.29 7.39 -6.49
CA ALA A 67 -2.12 6.81 -7.54
C ALA A 67 -3.62 6.93 -7.20
N LEU A 68 -4.02 6.54 -5.99
CA LEU A 68 -5.41 6.59 -5.53
C LEU A 68 -5.93 8.02 -5.38
N SER A 69 -5.11 8.95 -4.90
CA SER A 69 -5.47 10.36 -4.83
C SER A 69 -5.68 10.96 -6.23
N SER A 70 -4.83 10.62 -7.19
CA SER A 70 -5.00 11.01 -8.60
C SER A 70 -6.25 10.39 -9.24
N ALA A 71 -6.70 9.24 -8.73
CA ALA A 71 -7.96 8.59 -9.11
C ALA A 71 -9.18 9.09 -8.29
N ARG A 72 -9.07 10.25 -7.63
CA ARG A 72 -10.13 10.94 -6.87
C ARG A 72 -10.44 10.35 -5.48
N ALA A 73 -9.67 9.42 -4.93
CA ALA A 73 -9.85 9.01 -3.55
C ALA A 73 -9.36 10.08 -2.56
N PHE A 74 -9.93 10.08 -1.34
CA PHE A 74 -9.32 10.71 -0.17
C PHE A 74 -8.52 9.65 0.60
N VAL A 75 -7.20 9.80 0.62
CA VAL A 75 -6.31 8.78 1.18
C VAL A 75 -5.79 9.21 2.53
N THR A 76 -5.94 8.36 3.55
CA THR A 76 -5.19 8.48 4.81
C THR A 76 -3.95 7.62 4.68
N HIS A 77 -2.80 8.26 4.51
CA HIS A 77 -1.48 7.65 4.38
C HIS A 77 -0.81 7.58 5.74
N VAL A 78 -0.47 6.38 6.20
CA VAL A 78 0.14 6.11 7.51
C VAL A 78 1.46 5.38 7.31
N ASP A 79 2.53 5.92 7.88
CA ASP A 79 3.84 5.28 7.98
C ASP A 79 4.56 5.72 9.25
N ALA A 80 5.32 4.84 9.87
CA ALA A 80 6.06 5.16 11.08
C ALA A 80 7.29 6.05 10.83
N ALA A 81 7.83 6.01 9.61
CA ALA A 81 9.03 6.75 9.22
C ALA A 81 8.67 8.15 8.69
N LYS A 82 8.96 9.18 9.46
CA LYS A 82 8.68 10.59 9.09
C LYS A 82 9.24 10.97 7.72
N ASN A 83 10.46 10.55 7.41
CA ASN A 83 11.09 10.84 6.11
C ASN A 83 10.37 10.17 4.94
N MET A 84 9.70 9.04 5.13
CA MET A 84 8.88 8.39 4.10
C MET A 84 7.59 9.17 3.87
N VAL A 85 6.94 9.61 4.93
CA VAL A 85 5.74 10.46 4.83
C VAL A 85 6.06 11.80 4.14
N GLU A 86 7.21 12.41 4.42
CA GLU A 86 7.65 13.63 3.69
C GLU A 86 7.91 13.35 2.20
N ARG A 87 8.46 12.18 1.86
CA ARG A 87 8.60 11.78 0.45
C ARG A 87 7.24 11.55 -0.23
N CYS A 88 6.26 11.00 0.48
CA CYS A 88 4.90 10.89 -0.04
C CYS A 88 4.34 12.28 -0.42
N LYS A 89 4.56 13.31 0.41
CA LYS A 89 4.16 14.70 0.07
C LYS A 89 4.85 15.21 -1.19
N SER A 90 6.16 14.96 -1.31
CA SER A 90 6.93 15.34 -2.51
C SER A 90 6.40 14.64 -3.76
N ASN A 91 6.11 13.34 -3.68
CA ASN A 91 5.57 12.56 -4.79
C ASN A 91 4.14 13.03 -5.17
N ALA A 92 3.32 13.38 -4.20
CA ALA A 92 1.99 13.94 -4.44
C ALA A 92 2.05 15.28 -5.18
N LEU A 93 2.98 16.15 -4.81
CA LEU A 93 3.23 17.44 -5.49
C LEU A 93 3.72 17.22 -6.93
N LEU A 94 4.70 16.35 -7.13
CA LEU A 94 5.24 16.01 -8.45
C LEU A 94 4.17 15.41 -9.38
N SER A 95 3.23 14.68 -8.82
CA SER A 95 2.11 14.05 -9.54
C SER A 95 0.87 14.95 -9.63
N SER A 96 0.95 16.21 -9.20
CA SER A 96 -0.17 17.17 -9.22
C SER A 96 -1.45 16.65 -8.53
N CYS A 97 -1.28 15.90 -7.44
CA CYS A 97 -2.42 15.44 -6.64
C CYS A 97 -3.17 16.63 -6.02
N PRO A 98 -4.50 16.52 -5.82
CA PRO A 98 -5.26 17.53 -5.08
C PRO A 98 -4.65 17.80 -3.69
N SER A 99 -4.58 19.05 -3.28
CA SER A 99 -4.00 19.46 -1.99
C SER A 99 -4.71 18.85 -0.79
N ASP A 100 -6.00 18.53 -0.93
CA ASP A 100 -6.85 17.85 0.05
C ASP A 100 -6.94 16.32 -0.18
N GLY A 101 -6.16 15.79 -1.14
CA GLY A 101 -6.25 14.40 -1.59
C GLY A 101 -5.67 13.39 -0.60
N ILE A 102 -4.67 13.80 0.19
CA ILE A 102 -3.96 12.88 1.09
C ILE A 102 -3.82 13.50 2.49
N ARG A 103 -4.27 12.76 3.50
CA ARG A 103 -3.98 13.03 4.91
C ARG A 103 -2.74 12.24 5.32
N TYR A 104 -1.69 12.95 5.72
CA TYR A 104 -0.37 12.38 6.05
C TYR A 104 -0.25 12.15 7.55
N ILE A 105 0.07 10.93 7.96
CA ILE A 105 0.17 10.52 9.36
C ILE A 105 1.52 9.82 9.58
N VAL A 106 2.31 10.34 10.52
CA VAL A 106 3.52 9.67 11.02
C VAL A 106 3.13 8.94 12.30
N ASP A 107 2.99 7.62 12.24
CA ASP A 107 2.50 6.83 13.36
C ASP A 107 2.76 5.33 13.18
N ASP A 108 2.77 4.59 14.28
CA ASP A 108 2.65 3.13 14.27
C ASP A 108 1.29 2.71 13.71
N CYS A 109 1.29 1.82 12.71
CA CYS A 109 0.09 1.44 11.99
C CYS A 109 -0.95 0.75 12.89
N LEU A 110 -0.54 -0.16 13.78
CA LEU A 110 -1.46 -0.86 14.67
C LEU A 110 -2.07 0.09 15.70
N LYS A 111 -1.27 0.97 16.30
CA LYS A 111 -1.75 2.00 17.22
C LYS A 111 -2.69 2.97 16.53
N PHE A 112 -2.42 3.32 15.27
CA PHE A 112 -3.31 4.14 14.45
C PHE A 112 -4.65 3.44 14.23
N VAL A 113 -4.65 2.17 13.79
CA VAL A 113 -5.88 1.36 13.59
C VAL A 113 -6.72 1.33 14.87
N GLN A 114 -6.12 1.03 16.02
CA GLN A 114 -6.83 1.00 17.31
C GLN A 114 -7.47 2.34 17.66
N ARG A 115 -6.81 3.47 17.36
CA ARG A 115 -7.39 4.80 17.58
C ARG A 115 -8.52 5.12 16.61
N GLU A 116 -8.41 4.73 15.35
CA GLU A 116 -9.48 4.93 14.37
C GLU A 116 -10.73 4.10 14.72
N ILE A 117 -10.55 2.88 15.22
CA ILE A 117 -11.67 2.05 15.75
C ILE A 117 -12.37 2.79 16.91
N LYS A 118 -11.62 3.28 17.89
CA LYS A 118 -12.17 4.03 19.03
C LYS A 118 -12.90 5.31 18.61
N ARG A 119 -12.48 5.95 17.52
CA ARG A 119 -13.11 7.16 16.95
C ARG A 119 -14.33 6.85 16.10
N GLY A 120 -14.58 5.58 15.78
CA GLY A 120 -15.66 5.17 14.88
C GLY A 120 -15.42 5.53 13.41
N ASN A 121 -14.18 5.86 13.02
CA ASN A 121 -13.85 6.17 11.64
C ASN A 121 -13.96 4.92 10.76
N LYS A 122 -14.37 5.13 9.49
CA LYS A 122 -14.58 4.06 8.51
C LYS A 122 -13.97 4.42 7.17
N TYR A 123 -13.56 3.40 6.43
CA TYR A 123 -12.88 3.49 5.15
C TYR A 123 -13.56 2.58 4.12
N ASP A 124 -13.63 3.04 2.88
CA ASP A 124 -14.23 2.29 1.78
C ASP A 124 -13.21 1.33 1.15
N GLY A 125 -11.95 1.70 1.18
CA GLY A 125 -10.84 0.87 0.73
C GLY A 125 -9.71 0.85 1.75
N ILE A 126 -9.08 -0.31 1.92
CA ILE A 126 -7.92 -0.47 2.80
C ILE A 126 -6.83 -1.19 2.00
N LEU A 127 -5.60 -0.69 2.10
CA LEU A 127 -4.44 -1.39 1.59
C LEU A 127 -3.30 -1.37 2.61
N MET A 128 -2.50 -2.43 2.62
CA MET A 128 -1.35 -2.55 3.50
C MET A 128 -0.24 -3.38 2.87
N ASP A 129 1.00 -2.98 3.15
CA ASP A 129 2.22 -3.66 2.75
C ASP A 129 3.17 -3.75 3.97
N PRO A 130 2.81 -4.59 4.97
CA PRO A 130 3.55 -4.66 6.22
C PRO A 130 4.94 -5.29 6.01
N PRO A 131 5.98 -4.76 6.69
CA PRO A 131 7.32 -5.31 6.60
C PRO A 131 7.39 -6.71 7.23
N SER A 132 8.32 -7.56 6.74
CA SER A 132 8.55 -8.90 7.29
C SER A 132 8.95 -8.86 8.76
N TYR A 133 9.72 -7.84 9.15
CA TYR A 133 10.20 -7.62 10.51
C TYR A 133 10.24 -6.12 10.83
N GLY A 134 9.91 -5.76 12.07
CA GLY A 134 10.01 -4.39 12.57
C GLY A 134 10.24 -4.33 14.08
N ARG A 135 10.58 -3.14 14.57
CA ARG A 135 10.61 -2.81 16.00
C ARG A 135 9.84 -1.53 16.23
N GLY A 136 8.89 -1.58 17.15
CA GLY A 136 8.18 -0.40 17.61
C GLY A 136 9.06 0.51 18.49
N PRO A 137 8.66 1.77 18.70
CA PRO A 137 9.38 2.72 19.56
C PRO A 137 9.56 2.26 21.01
N GLY A 138 8.70 1.40 21.51
CA GLY A 138 8.78 0.79 22.85
C GLY A 138 9.56 -0.52 22.91
N GLY A 139 10.21 -0.93 21.80
CA GLY A 139 10.95 -2.20 21.73
C GLY A 139 10.10 -3.40 21.35
N GLU A 140 8.81 -3.19 21.05
CA GLU A 140 7.89 -4.25 20.58
C GLU A 140 8.47 -4.86 19.30
N LYS A 141 8.43 -6.17 19.22
CA LYS A 141 8.85 -6.91 18.02
C LYS A 141 7.63 -7.14 17.15
N TRP A 142 7.75 -6.77 15.88
CA TRP A 142 6.82 -7.13 14.82
C TRP A 142 7.43 -8.25 13.99
N LYS A 143 6.71 -9.33 13.82
CA LYS A 143 7.01 -10.40 12.88
C LYS A 143 5.76 -10.71 12.08
N LEU A 144 5.88 -10.56 10.76
CA LEU A 144 4.73 -10.65 9.87
C LEU A 144 3.97 -11.97 10.02
N GLU A 145 4.66 -13.11 10.08
CA GLU A 145 4.03 -14.42 10.17
C GLU A 145 3.23 -14.62 11.49
N GLU A 146 3.64 -13.94 12.56
CA GLU A 146 3.00 -14.05 13.87
C GLU A 146 1.84 -13.04 14.01
N ASP A 147 1.99 -11.84 13.43
CA ASP A 147 1.13 -10.69 13.75
C ASP A 147 0.10 -10.36 12.66
N ILE A 148 0.30 -10.87 11.42
CA ILE A 148 -0.50 -10.46 10.26
C ILE A 148 -2.00 -10.77 10.41
N ALA A 149 -2.35 -11.92 10.99
CA ALA A 149 -3.75 -12.31 11.15
C ALA A 149 -4.49 -11.33 12.08
N SER A 150 -3.83 -10.96 13.19
CA SER A 150 -4.37 -9.98 14.13
C SER A 150 -4.49 -8.59 13.50
N LEU A 151 -3.48 -8.13 12.76
CA LEU A 151 -3.52 -6.84 12.06
C LEU A 151 -4.66 -6.78 11.06
N VAL A 152 -4.84 -7.80 10.22
CA VAL A 152 -5.93 -7.85 9.23
C VAL A 152 -7.28 -7.87 9.92
N ALA A 153 -7.47 -8.69 10.94
CA ALA A 153 -8.74 -8.78 11.69
C ALA A 153 -9.11 -7.44 12.37
N GLU A 154 -8.14 -6.76 13.00
CA GLU A 154 -8.37 -5.45 13.60
C GLU A 154 -8.66 -4.38 12.53
N THR A 155 -7.91 -4.37 11.44
CA THR A 155 -8.07 -3.38 10.37
C THR A 155 -9.40 -3.57 9.62
N ALA A 156 -9.87 -4.82 9.47
CA ALA A 156 -11.16 -5.13 8.87
C ALA A 156 -12.35 -4.45 9.58
N LYS A 157 -12.23 -4.18 10.89
CA LYS A 157 -13.24 -3.43 11.65
C LYS A 157 -13.40 -1.98 11.18
N LEU A 158 -12.45 -1.45 10.43
CA LEU A 158 -12.50 -0.11 9.87
C LEU A 158 -13.22 -0.03 8.52
N LEU A 159 -13.63 -1.15 7.93
CA LEU A 159 -14.41 -1.13 6.70
C LEU A 159 -15.75 -0.42 6.90
N SER A 160 -16.15 0.37 5.90
CA SER A 160 -17.42 1.07 5.85
C SER A 160 -18.58 0.09 5.60
N ALA A 161 -19.81 0.58 5.67
CA ALA A 161 -20.99 -0.23 5.31
C ALA A 161 -21.04 -0.60 3.82
N ARG A 162 -20.38 0.18 2.96
CA ARG A 162 -20.27 -0.07 1.51
C ARG A 162 -18.79 -0.09 1.08
N PRO A 163 -18.01 -1.09 1.54
CA PRO A 163 -16.59 -1.14 1.24
C PRO A 163 -16.36 -1.49 -0.24
N LEU A 164 -15.23 -1.05 -0.77
CA LEU A 164 -14.80 -1.35 -2.14
C LEU A 164 -13.79 -2.50 -2.17
N PHE A 165 -12.73 -2.38 -1.36
CA PHE A 165 -11.64 -3.34 -1.39
C PHE A 165 -10.86 -3.42 -0.08
N PHE A 166 -10.15 -4.54 0.05
CA PHE A 166 -9.08 -4.74 1.02
C PHE A 166 -7.90 -5.43 0.32
N LEU A 167 -6.76 -4.75 0.23
CA LEU A 167 -5.53 -5.29 -0.38
C LEU A 167 -4.48 -5.52 0.69
N ILE A 168 -3.81 -6.66 0.59
CA ILE A 168 -2.61 -6.95 1.35
C ILE A 168 -1.50 -7.40 0.41
N SER A 169 -0.29 -6.87 0.58
CA SER A 169 0.91 -7.30 -0.13
C SER A 169 1.92 -7.90 0.84
N SER A 170 2.79 -8.78 0.35
CA SER A 170 3.87 -9.38 1.11
C SER A 170 5.05 -9.74 0.23
N TYR A 171 6.24 -9.52 0.78
CA TYR A 171 7.53 -9.94 0.21
C TYR A 171 8.20 -11.01 1.09
N THR A 172 7.46 -11.56 2.06
CA THR A 172 7.96 -12.54 3.02
C THR A 172 7.81 -13.95 2.47
N THR A 173 8.91 -14.69 2.47
CA THR A 173 8.92 -16.13 2.14
C THR A 173 7.96 -16.88 3.08
N GLY A 174 7.10 -17.73 2.53
CA GLY A 174 6.08 -18.48 3.29
C GLY A 174 4.68 -17.84 3.28
N LEU A 175 4.55 -16.55 3.00
CA LEU A 175 3.24 -15.92 2.78
C LEU A 175 2.87 -15.95 1.28
N GLN A 176 2.60 -17.16 0.80
CA GLN A 176 2.20 -17.41 -0.59
C GLN A 176 0.79 -16.89 -0.88
N PRO A 177 0.41 -16.66 -2.16
CA PRO A 177 -0.92 -16.15 -2.53
C PRO A 177 -2.08 -16.90 -1.88
N THR A 178 -2.01 -18.23 -1.80
CA THR A 178 -3.06 -19.05 -1.17
C THR A 178 -3.19 -18.76 0.33
N VAL A 179 -2.06 -18.56 1.04
CA VAL A 179 -2.06 -18.23 2.47
C VAL A 179 -2.72 -16.87 2.69
N MET A 180 -2.37 -15.88 1.87
CA MET A 180 -2.96 -14.55 1.94
C MET A 180 -4.44 -14.53 1.57
N SER A 181 -4.86 -15.31 0.56
CA SER A 181 -6.27 -15.50 0.22
C SER A 181 -7.06 -16.09 1.38
N ASN A 182 -6.53 -17.12 2.04
CA ASN A 182 -7.17 -17.75 3.20
C ASN A 182 -7.27 -16.79 4.39
N LEU A 183 -6.25 -15.97 4.61
CA LEU A 183 -6.25 -14.94 5.64
C LEU A 183 -7.39 -13.91 5.41
N LEU A 184 -7.51 -13.40 4.20
CA LEU A 184 -8.60 -12.47 3.87
C LEU A 184 -9.97 -13.14 4.01
N ARG A 185 -10.09 -14.40 3.59
CA ARG A 185 -11.34 -15.18 3.70
C ARG A 185 -11.78 -15.39 5.15
N ALA A 186 -10.82 -15.56 6.05
CA ALA A 186 -11.08 -15.74 7.48
C ALA A 186 -11.46 -14.43 8.19
N CYS A 187 -11.00 -13.27 7.70
CA CYS A 187 -11.12 -11.99 8.40
C CYS A 187 -12.17 -11.05 7.81
N LEU A 188 -12.54 -11.24 6.53
CA LEU A 188 -13.41 -10.31 5.80
C LEU A 188 -14.78 -10.91 5.51
N PRO A 189 -15.83 -10.08 5.33
CA PRO A 189 -17.14 -10.56 4.92
C PRO A 189 -17.09 -11.19 3.52
N GLU A 190 -18.21 -11.78 3.09
CA GLU A 190 -18.34 -12.35 1.76
C GLU A 190 -17.99 -11.33 0.67
N GLY A 191 -17.24 -11.78 -0.33
CA GLY A 191 -16.76 -10.98 -1.45
C GLY A 191 -15.79 -11.78 -2.32
N LYS A 192 -15.41 -11.21 -3.44
CA LYS A 192 -14.47 -11.84 -4.39
C LYS A 192 -13.03 -11.63 -3.92
N ILE A 193 -12.29 -12.73 -3.78
CA ILE A 193 -10.87 -12.70 -3.45
C ILE A 193 -10.05 -13.20 -4.64
N THR A 194 -9.06 -12.41 -5.05
CA THR A 194 -8.01 -12.79 -5.99
C THR A 194 -6.66 -12.68 -5.28
N ALA A 195 -5.81 -13.68 -5.46
CA ALA A 195 -4.46 -13.67 -4.89
C ALA A 195 -3.47 -14.19 -5.94
N GLU A 196 -2.38 -13.47 -6.11
CA GLU A 196 -1.44 -13.69 -7.21
C GLU A 196 -0.03 -13.26 -6.83
N GLU A 197 0.94 -13.78 -7.56
CA GLU A 197 2.32 -13.33 -7.48
C GLU A 197 2.43 -11.95 -8.15
N LEU A 198 3.20 -11.06 -7.54
CA LEU A 198 3.57 -9.78 -8.12
C LEU A 198 4.84 -9.96 -8.94
N THR A 199 4.78 -9.55 -10.19
CA THR A 199 5.89 -9.71 -11.13
C THR A 199 6.21 -8.41 -11.86
N ILE A 200 7.44 -8.32 -12.37
CA ILE A 200 7.84 -7.28 -13.32
C ILE A 200 8.10 -7.95 -14.66
N PRO A 201 7.43 -7.54 -15.75
CA PRO A 201 7.70 -8.07 -17.07
C PRO A 201 9.11 -7.66 -17.51
N THR A 202 9.86 -8.62 -18.06
CA THR A 202 11.17 -8.34 -18.65
C THR A 202 11.03 -8.10 -20.16
N SER A 203 12.07 -7.51 -20.77
CA SER A 203 12.13 -7.32 -22.21
C SER A 203 12.48 -8.60 -22.98
N ASP A 204 12.79 -9.72 -22.29
CA ASP A 204 13.23 -10.95 -22.90
C ASP A 204 12.16 -12.05 -22.84
N ARG A 205 11.71 -12.53 -24.00
CA ARG A 205 10.92 -13.76 -24.21
C ARG A 205 9.66 -13.96 -23.34
N GLY A 206 9.09 -12.87 -22.79
CA GLY A 206 7.95 -12.98 -21.90
C GLY A 206 8.28 -13.57 -20.52
N ILE A 207 9.55 -13.54 -20.12
CA ILE A 207 9.98 -13.90 -18.78
C ILE A 207 9.55 -12.79 -17.82
N GLU A 208 9.04 -13.16 -16.67
CA GLU A 208 8.66 -12.26 -15.60
C GLU A 208 9.60 -12.41 -14.40
N LEU A 209 9.98 -11.28 -13.79
CA LEU A 209 10.75 -11.27 -12.56
C LEU A 209 9.79 -11.37 -11.37
N PRO A 210 9.80 -12.47 -10.59
CA PRO A 210 8.98 -12.59 -9.39
C PRO A 210 9.49 -11.65 -8.30
N CYS A 211 8.59 -10.92 -7.66
CA CYS A 211 8.94 -9.90 -6.66
C CYS A 211 8.32 -10.19 -5.29
N GLY A 212 7.03 -10.49 -5.26
CA GLY A 212 6.26 -10.73 -4.04
C GLY A 212 4.89 -11.27 -4.38
N CYS A 213 3.94 -11.10 -3.49
CA CYS A 213 2.55 -11.49 -3.77
C CYS A 213 1.57 -10.47 -3.20
N SER A 214 0.34 -10.50 -3.72
CA SER A 214 -0.78 -9.73 -3.16
C SER A 214 -2.06 -10.55 -3.14
N ALA A 215 -2.95 -10.21 -2.21
CA ALA A 215 -4.31 -10.68 -2.17
C ALA A 215 -5.26 -9.48 -2.09
N LEU A 216 -6.23 -9.46 -2.96
CA LEU A 216 -7.25 -8.41 -3.07
C LEU A 216 -8.63 -9.02 -2.84
N TRP A 217 -9.32 -8.52 -1.82
CA TRP A 217 -10.75 -8.72 -1.61
C TRP A 217 -11.51 -7.52 -2.18
N VAL A 218 -12.59 -7.79 -2.90
CA VAL A 218 -13.51 -6.78 -3.44
C VAL A 218 -14.93 -7.15 -3.01
N LYS A 219 -15.71 -6.18 -2.54
CA LYS A 219 -17.12 -6.37 -2.24
C LYS A 219 -17.90 -6.43 -3.56
N GLU A 220 -18.65 -7.51 -3.75
CA GLU A 220 -19.61 -7.66 -4.85
C GLU A 220 -20.94 -6.97 -4.54
#